data_46ee3cfca71be0d3bd47187f719fc289
#
_entry.id   46ee3cfca71be0d3bd47187f719fc289
#
_cell.length_a   1.000
_cell.length_b   1.000
_cell.length_c   1.000
_cell.angle_alpha   90.00
_cell.angle_beta   90.00
_cell.angle_gamma   90.00
#
_symmetry.space_group_name_H-M   'P 1'
#
loop_
_entity.id
_entity.type
_entity.pdbx_description
1 polymer ?
#
loop_
_entity_poly.entity_id
_entity_poly.type
_entity_poly.pdbx_seq_one_letter_code
_entity_poly.pdbx_strand_id
1 'polypeptide(L)'
;IVIFSLFLAVILNEKMVGRAAFRAILFVPVILQTGLIAEIDAANTLLASMNDTSSGITTGGGAAEEAVTGVLATDDLSWLFANLSVGSDMITYVTQLINNIYDIINRSGVQMLIFLAGLQSISPAIYESCEIDGATAWETFWKITVPMISPMILVNAVYTVIDAFTSSSNDVMAYINTVYSKAGGNVLSAAMSWMYFLLVIACIGIVVAVLSAFVFYQRRD
;
A
#
# COMPACT_ATOMS: atom_id res chain seq x y z
N ILE A 1 -5.28 3.09 5.54
CA ILE A 1 -3.99 2.39 5.44
C ILE A 1 -3.24 2.45 6.78
N VAL A 2 -2.89 3.63 7.33
CA VAL A 2 -2.07 3.78 8.56
C VAL A 2 -2.66 3.04 9.76
N ILE A 3 -3.97 3.19 10.03
CA ILE A 3 -4.65 2.51 11.15
C ILE A 3 -4.64 0.99 10.94
N PHE A 4 -4.91 0.54 9.72
CA PHE A 4 -4.94 -0.87 9.38
C PHE A 4 -3.55 -1.51 9.48
N SER A 5 -2.51 -0.84 9.02
CA SER A 5 -1.13 -1.30 9.13
C SER A 5 -0.64 -1.36 10.58
N LEU A 6 -1.05 -0.40 11.43
CA LEU A 6 -0.78 -0.46 12.86
C LEU A 6 -1.45 -1.67 13.51
N PHE A 7 -2.72 -1.90 13.19
CA PHE A 7 -3.48 -3.05 13.70
C PHE A 7 -2.80 -4.38 13.31
N LEU A 8 -2.42 -4.54 12.04
CA LEU A 8 -1.68 -5.72 11.58
C LEU A 8 -0.33 -5.87 12.27
N ALA A 9 0.42 -4.77 12.45
CA ALA A 9 1.71 -4.80 13.12
C ALA A 9 1.59 -5.23 14.59
N VAL A 10 0.56 -4.78 15.30
CA VAL A 10 0.27 -5.20 16.69
C VAL A 10 -0.02 -6.70 16.75
N ILE A 11 -0.90 -7.21 15.89
CA ILE A 11 -1.20 -8.65 15.82
C ILE A 11 0.07 -9.46 15.53
N LEU A 12 0.87 -9.02 14.56
CA LEU A 12 2.10 -9.73 14.18
C LEU A 12 3.24 -9.58 15.18
N ASN A 13 3.16 -8.63 16.09
CA ASN A 13 4.10 -8.46 17.18
C ASN A 13 3.89 -9.47 18.31
N GLU A 14 2.65 -9.95 18.48
CA GLU A 14 2.32 -10.98 19.47
C GLU A 14 3.08 -12.31 19.20
N LYS A 15 3.31 -13.06 20.28
CA LYS A 15 3.99 -14.35 20.22
C LYS A 15 3.07 -15.43 19.66
N MET A 16 2.82 -15.42 18.34
CA MET A 16 1.98 -16.40 17.66
C MET A 16 2.80 -17.47 16.94
N VAL A 17 2.28 -18.70 16.89
CA VAL A 17 2.83 -19.77 16.06
C VAL A 17 2.64 -19.41 14.58
N GLY A 18 3.71 -19.45 13.78
CA GLY A 18 3.63 -19.11 12.35
C GLY A 18 3.80 -17.63 12.02
N ARG A 19 4.20 -16.77 12.97
CA ARG A 19 4.45 -15.34 12.79
C ARG A 19 5.30 -15.00 11.55
N ALA A 20 6.33 -15.83 11.28
CA ALA A 20 7.19 -15.63 10.11
C ALA A 20 6.42 -15.87 8.78
N ALA A 21 5.55 -16.87 8.74
CA ALA A 21 4.73 -17.17 7.58
C ALA A 21 3.70 -16.05 7.32
N PHE A 22 3.05 -15.55 8.36
CA PHE A 22 2.11 -14.41 8.21
C PHE A 22 2.82 -13.15 7.70
N ARG A 23 4.02 -12.85 8.20
CA ARG A 23 4.83 -11.73 7.68
C ARG A 23 5.17 -11.93 6.20
N ALA A 24 5.58 -13.14 5.81
CA ALA A 24 5.88 -13.45 4.42
C ALA A 24 4.66 -13.27 3.52
N ILE A 25 3.50 -13.80 3.92
CA ILE A 25 2.24 -13.68 3.16
C ILE A 25 1.82 -12.22 2.99
N LEU A 26 1.91 -11.40 4.05
CA LEU A 26 1.56 -9.98 3.99
C LEU A 26 2.59 -9.15 3.22
N PHE A 27 3.81 -9.67 3.02
CA PHE A 27 4.84 -9.01 2.23
C PHE A 27 4.76 -9.35 0.74
N VAL A 28 4.17 -10.47 0.36
CA VAL A 28 3.98 -10.86 -1.05
C VAL A 28 3.29 -9.76 -1.87
N PRO A 29 2.17 -9.17 -1.44
CA PRO A 29 1.52 -8.09 -2.18
C PRO A 29 2.43 -6.88 -2.43
N VAL A 30 3.30 -6.55 -1.46
CA VAL A 30 4.27 -5.45 -1.60
C VAL A 30 5.26 -5.72 -2.73
N ILE A 31 5.77 -6.95 -2.82
CA ILE A 31 6.68 -7.36 -3.90
C ILE A 31 5.97 -7.32 -5.25
N LEU A 32 4.72 -7.80 -5.30
CA LEU A 32 3.90 -7.75 -6.52
C LEU A 32 3.69 -6.31 -7.01
N GLN A 33 3.48 -5.37 -6.10
CA GLN A 33 3.22 -3.96 -6.40
C GLN A 33 4.47 -3.21 -6.91
N THR A 34 5.69 -3.73 -6.69
CA THR A 34 6.93 -3.12 -7.23
C THR A 34 7.06 -3.23 -8.75
N GLY A 35 6.16 -3.96 -9.42
CA GLY A 35 6.21 -4.19 -10.86
C GLY A 35 7.32 -5.15 -11.32
N LEU A 36 8.17 -5.61 -10.40
CA LEU A 36 9.28 -6.53 -10.70
C LEU A 36 8.80 -7.81 -11.42
N ILE A 37 7.64 -8.33 -11.04
CA ILE A 37 7.08 -9.54 -11.66
C ILE A 37 6.58 -9.23 -13.06
N ALA A 38 5.93 -8.09 -13.28
CA ALA A 38 5.50 -7.67 -14.59
C ALA A 38 6.70 -7.40 -15.53
N GLU A 39 7.80 -6.87 -14.99
CA GLU A 39 9.04 -6.66 -15.74
C GLU A 39 9.73 -8.00 -16.11
N ILE A 40 9.76 -8.96 -15.18
CA ILE A 40 10.26 -10.31 -15.41
C ILE A 40 9.42 -11.04 -16.46
N ASP A 41 8.10 -10.94 -16.38
CA ASP A 41 7.18 -11.54 -17.36
C ASP A 41 7.34 -10.89 -18.74
N ALA A 42 7.48 -9.59 -18.82
CA ALA A 42 7.75 -8.89 -20.06
C ALA A 42 9.10 -9.32 -20.66
N ALA A 43 10.14 -9.47 -19.85
CA ALA A 43 11.44 -9.98 -20.27
C ALA A 43 11.34 -11.44 -20.74
N ASN A 44 10.58 -12.29 -20.06
CA ASN A 44 10.38 -13.69 -20.43
C ASN A 44 9.56 -13.82 -21.71
N THR A 45 8.53 -13.00 -21.92
CA THR A 45 7.76 -12.99 -23.18
C THR A 45 8.60 -12.49 -24.36
N LEU A 46 9.50 -11.53 -24.15
CA LEU A 46 10.46 -11.10 -25.15
C LEU A 46 11.46 -12.21 -25.49
N LEU A 47 11.98 -12.92 -24.50
CA LEU A 47 12.87 -14.07 -24.72
C LEU A 47 12.15 -15.22 -25.41
N ALA A 48 10.88 -15.49 -25.08
CA ALA A 48 10.05 -16.49 -25.76
C ALA A 48 9.80 -16.10 -27.24
N SER A 49 9.47 -14.84 -27.49
CA SER A 49 9.27 -14.33 -28.86
C SER A 49 10.55 -14.32 -29.69
N MET A 50 11.72 -14.14 -29.09
CA MET A 50 13.02 -14.26 -29.76
C MET A 50 13.38 -15.71 -30.07
N ASN A 51 12.96 -16.67 -29.27
CA ASN A 51 13.15 -18.10 -29.51
C ASN A 51 12.17 -18.65 -30.57
N ASP A 52 10.98 -18.06 -30.69
CA ASP A 52 9.96 -18.44 -31.70
C ASP A 52 10.13 -17.81 -33.07
N THR A 53 11.28 -17.20 -33.38
CA THR A 53 11.57 -16.62 -34.68
C THR A 53 11.66 -17.68 -35.83
N SER A 54 11.26 -18.92 -35.55
CA SER A 54 11.10 -19.96 -36.59
C SER A 54 9.64 -20.26 -36.99
N SER A 55 8.66 -19.60 -36.44
CA SER A 55 7.25 -19.80 -36.78
C SER A 55 6.46 -18.49 -36.65
N GLY A 56 6.10 -17.98 -37.82
CA GLY A 56 5.05 -17.02 -38.18
C GLY A 56 4.50 -16.06 -37.10
N ILE A 57 4.64 -14.79 -37.40
CA ILE A 57 4.00 -13.64 -36.81
C ILE A 57 2.53 -13.90 -36.44
N THR A 58 2.20 -13.99 -35.16
CA THR A 58 0.87 -13.71 -34.67
C THR A 58 0.95 -12.53 -33.70
N THR A 59 0.52 -11.37 -34.20
CA THR A 59 0.24 -10.15 -33.45
C THR A 59 -0.81 -10.45 -32.40
N GLY A 60 -0.36 -10.61 -31.16
CA GLY A 60 -1.19 -10.73 -29.95
C GLY A 60 -0.66 -9.80 -28.87
N GLY A 61 -0.46 -8.53 -29.19
CA GLY A 61 -0.21 -7.51 -28.19
C GLY A 61 -1.55 -7.05 -27.61
N GLY A 62 -1.86 -7.43 -26.39
CA GLY A 62 -3.08 -6.94 -25.75
C GLY A 62 -3.49 -7.62 -24.45
N ALA A 63 -2.65 -8.43 -23.81
CA ALA A 63 -3.10 -9.17 -22.63
C ALA A 63 -2.28 -8.94 -21.34
N ALA A 64 -1.30 -8.04 -21.31
CA ALA A 64 -0.41 -7.88 -20.16
C ALA A 64 -0.76 -6.71 -19.23
N GLU A 65 -1.65 -5.81 -19.61
CA GLU A 65 -2.02 -4.66 -18.76
C GLU A 65 -3.27 -4.87 -17.91
N GLU A 66 -4.10 -5.89 -18.17
CA GLU A 66 -5.34 -6.14 -17.42
C GLU A 66 -5.19 -7.07 -16.21
N ALA A 67 -4.04 -7.73 -16.02
CA ALA A 67 -3.88 -8.78 -15.01
C ALA A 67 -3.63 -8.29 -13.58
N VAL A 68 -3.48 -6.98 -13.32
CA VAL A 68 -3.14 -6.45 -11.97
C VAL A 68 -4.19 -5.50 -11.41
N THR A 69 -5.26 -5.19 -12.12
CA THR A 69 -6.24 -4.17 -11.72
C THR A 69 -7.39 -4.67 -10.84
N GLY A 70 -7.43 -5.91 -10.46
CA GLY A 70 -8.40 -6.43 -9.48
C GLY A 70 -8.25 -7.93 -9.29
N VAL A 71 -8.35 -8.39 -8.05
CA VAL A 71 -8.34 -9.84 -7.72
C VAL A 71 -9.52 -10.57 -8.36
N LEU A 72 -10.58 -9.81 -8.65
CA LEU A 72 -11.81 -10.31 -9.27
C LEU A 72 -12.23 -9.33 -10.35
N ALA A 73 -12.27 -9.78 -11.59
CA ALA A 73 -12.92 -9.03 -12.64
C ALA A 73 -14.41 -8.93 -12.32
N THR A 74 -15.03 -7.78 -12.64
CA THR A 74 -16.46 -7.54 -12.41
C THR A 74 -17.31 -8.62 -13.11
N ASP A 75 -16.80 -9.16 -14.20
CA ASP A 75 -17.46 -10.20 -15.00
C ASP A 75 -17.52 -11.55 -14.28
N ASP A 76 -16.47 -11.92 -13.53
CA ASP A 76 -16.43 -13.18 -12.78
C ASP A 76 -17.41 -13.19 -11.62
N LEU A 77 -17.61 -12.05 -10.96
CA LEU A 77 -18.60 -11.90 -9.89
C LEU A 77 -20.02 -11.79 -10.44
N SER A 78 -20.21 -11.13 -11.58
CA SER A 78 -21.51 -11.03 -12.22
C SER A 78 -22.06 -12.40 -12.60
N TRP A 79 -21.20 -13.34 -13.04
CA TRP A 79 -21.60 -14.71 -13.33
C TRP A 79 -22.01 -15.49 -12.06
N LEU A 80 -21.28 -15.34 -10.95
CA LEU A 80 -21.60 -15.99 -9.68
C LEU A 80 -22.93 -15.49 -9.10
N PHE A 81 -23.25 -14.22 -9.29
CA PHE A 81 -24.47 -13.58 -8.78
C PHE A 81 -25.62 -13.49 -9.78
N ALA A 82 -25.41 -13.87 -11.05
CA ALA A 82 -26.43 -13.84 -12.11
C ALA A 82 -27.68 -14.69 -11.77
N ASN A 83 -27.52 -15.69 -10.91
CA ASN A 83 -28.62 -16.54 -10.43
C ASN A 83 -29.31 -16.03 -9.15
N LEU A 84 -28.80 -14.96 -8.56
CA LEU A 84 -29.42 -14.30 -7.40
C LEU A 84 -30.18 -13.08 -7.89
N SER A 85 -31.42 -12.91 -7.47
CA SER A 85 -32.25 -11.71 -7.77
C SER A 85 -31.71 -10.44 -7.09
N VAL A 86 -30.39 -10.24 -7.14
CA VAL A 86 -29.72 -9.09 -6.55
C VAL A 86 -29.53 -8.05 -7.66
N GLY A 87 -29.93 -6.82 -7.40
CA GLY A 87 -29.81 -5.75 -8.40
C GLY A 87 -28.35 -5.51 -8.80
N SER A 88 -28.12 -5.19 -10.08
CA SER A 88 -26.79 -4.89 -10.66
C SER A 88 -25.99 -3.88 -9.85
N ASP A 89 -26.66 -2.90 -9.25
CA ASP A 89 -26.06 -1.84 -8.45
C ASP A 89 -25.41 -2.39 -7.16
N MET A 90 -26.06 -3.41 -6.55
CA MET A 90 -25.54 -4.04 -5.34
C MET A 90 -24.32 -4.91 -5.65
N ILE A 91 -24.31 -5.61 -6.78
CA ILE A 91 -23.16 -6.39 -7.25
C ILE A 91 -21.97 -5.46 -7.50
N THR A 92 -22.18 -4.36 -8.20
CA THR A 92 -21.17 -3.35 -8.48
C THR A 92 -20.60 -2.76 -7.18
N TYR A 93 -21.47 -2.45 -6.21
CA TYR A 93 -21.05 -1.92 -4.92
C TYR A 93 -20.19 -2.93 -4.12
N VAL A 94 -20.61 -4.20 -4.08
CA VAL A 94 -19.85 -5.26 -3.39
C VAL A 94 -18.48 -5.47 -4.07
N THR A 95 -18.43 -5.48 -5.40
CA THR A 95 -17.18 -5.60 -6.15
C THR A 95 -16.23 -4.43 -5.85
N GLN A 96 -16.75 -3.21 -5.83
CA GLN A 96 -15.96 -2.04 -5.46
C GLN A 96 -15.43 -2.13 -4.02
N LEU A 97 -16.25 -2.61 -3.08
CA LEU A 97 -15.80 -2.82 -1.70
C LEU A 97 -14.66 -3.83 -1.61
N ILE A 98 -14.77 -4.96 -2.32
CA ILE A 98 -13.73 -5.99 -2.34
C ILE A 98 -12.43 -5.43 -2.94
N ASN A 99 -12.51 -4.72 -4.05
CA ASN A 99 -11.34 -4.11 -4.68
C ASN A 99 -10.71 -3.04 -3.78
N ASN A 100 -11.51 -2.22 -3.10
CA ASN A 100 -11.01 -1.24 -2.15
C ASN A 100 -10.31 -1.88 -0.94
N ILE A 101 -10.85 -2.99 -0.41
CA ILE A 101 -10.22 -3.73 0.69
C ILE A 101 -8.89 -4.33 0.22
N TYR A 102 -8.86 -4.90 -0.98
CA TYR A 102 -7.65 -5.44 -1.57
C TYR A 102 -6.55 -4.38 -1.74
N ASP A 103 -6.91 -3.19 -2.23
CA ASP A 103 -6.00 -2.07 -2.35
C ASP A 103 -5.44 -1.63 -0.99
N ILE A 104 -6.29 -1.58 0.04
CA ILE A 104 -5.85 -1.25 1.40
C ILE A 104 -4.85 -2.28 1.91
N ILE A 105 -5.12 -3.57 1.72
CA ILE A 105 -4.22 -4.66 2.14
C ILE A 105 -2.88 -4.56 1.42
N ASN A 106 -2.89 -4.42 0.10
CA ASN A 106 -1.68 -4.32 -0.71
C ASN A 106 -0.81 -3.13 -0.30
N ARG A 107 -1.42 -1.96 -0.13
CA ARG A 107 -0.71 -0.73 0.22
C ARG A 107 -0.30 -0.64 1.69
N SER A 108 -0.83 -1.48 2.58
CA SER A 108 -0.51 -1.46 4.00
C SER A 108 0.76 -2.22 4.37
N GLY A 109 1.32 -3.00 3.45
CA GLY A 109 2.43 -3.91 3.76
C GLY A 109 3.71 -3.21 4.22
N VAL A 110 4.15 -2.16 3.54
CA VAL A 110 5.35 -1.39 3.91
C VAL A 110 5.15 -0.69 5.24
N GLN A 111 3.99 -0.03 5.42
CA GLN A 111 3.65 0.68 6.65
C GLN A 111 3.58 -0.27 7.85
N MET A 112 3.05 -1.48 7.64
CA MET A 112 3.01 -2.53 8.66
C MET A 112 4.43 -2.92 9.11
N LEU A 113 5.40 -3.06 8.18
CA LEU A 113 6.78 -3.38 8.51
C LEU A 113 7.46 -2.27 9.30
N ILE A 114 7.20 -1.00 8.96
CA ILE A 114 7.71 0.16 9.69
C ILE A 114 7.17 0.15 11.13
N PHE A 115 5.87 -0.06 11.32
CA PHE A 115 5.29 -0.18 12.65
C PHE A 115 5.81 -1.39 13.42
N LEU A 116 5.97 -2.53 12.75
CA LEU A 116 6.51 -3.73 13.37
C LEU A 116 7.94 -3.53 13.86
N ALA A 117 8.78 -2.84 13.09
CA ALA A 117 10.13 -2.47 13.50
C ALA A 117 10.09 -1.52 14.73
N GLY A 118 9.18 -0.55 14.73
CA GLY A 118 8.97 0.34 15.86
C GLY A 118 8.52 -0.40 17.12
N LEU A 119 7.54 -1.29 17.01
CA LEU A 119 7.06 -2.10 18.13
C LEU A 119 8.15 -3.02 18.69
N GLN A 120 8.99 -3.59 17.83
CA GLN A 120 10.11 -4.46 18.24
C GLN A 120 11.28 -3.69 18.87
N SER A 121 11.36 -2.39 18.69
CA SER A 121 12.37 -1.54 19.32
C SER A 121 12.07 -1.23 20.80
N ILE A 122 10.83 -1.46 21.24
CA ILE A 122 10.42 -1.26 22.64
C ILE A 122 10.98 -2.41 23.47
N SER A 123 11.68 -2.05 24.57
CA SER A 123 12.26 -3.05 25.48
C SER A 123 11.15 -3.88 26.14
N PRO A 124 11.27 -5.24 26.18
CA PRO A 124 10.34 -6.09 26.92
C PRO A 124 10.22 -5.73 28.39
N ALA A 125 11.28 -5.22 29.01
CA ALA A 125 11.28 -4.79 30.41
C ALA A 125 10.24 -3.70 30.74
N ILE A 126 9.87 -2.89 29.72
CA ILE A 126 8.80 -1.87 29.88
C ILE A 126 7.46 -2.55 30.05
N TYR A 127 7.17 -3.58 29.26
CA TYR A 127 5.93 -4.33 29.37
C TYR A 127 5.85 -5.12 30.68
N GLU A 128 6.97 -5.75 31.11
CA GLU A 128 7.06 -6.44 32.39
C GLU A 128 6.82 -5.49 33.58
N SER A 129 7.35 -4.26 33.52
CA SER A 129 7.08 -3.26 34.53
C SER A 129 5.59 -2.88 34.59
N CYS A 130 4.93 -2.72 33.44
CA CYS A 130 3.50 -2.43 33.37
C CYS A 130 2.65 -3.57 33.96
N GLU A 131 3.06 -4.83 33.73
CA GLU A 131 2.38 -6.00 34.33
C GLU A 131 2.52 -6.04 35.85
N ILE A 132 3.71 -5.69 36.37
CA ILE A 132 3.97 -5.60 37.84
C ILE A 132 3.11 -4.49 38.45
N ASP A 133 2.95 -3.35 37.75
CA ASP A 133 2.12 -2.23 38.18
C ASP A 133 0.60 -2.54 38.06
N GLY A 134 0.24 -3.70 37.51
CA GLY A 134 -1.15 -4.14 37.36
C GLY A 134 -1.90 -3.44 36.23
N ALA A 135 -1.20 -2.86 35.26
CA ALA A 135 -1.82 -2.24 34.09
C ALA A 135 -2.48 -3.29 33.19
N THR A 136 -3.68 -3.00 32.71
CA THR A 136 -4.34 -3.83 31.71
C THR A 136 -3.66 -3.70 30.34
N ALA A 137 -3.77 -4.71 29.47
CA ALA A 137 -3.22 -4.67 28.11
C ALA A 137 -3.71 -3.45 27.30
N TRP A 138 -4.96 -3.03 27.54
CA TRP A 138 -5.54 -1.83 26.92
C TRP A 138 -4.87 -0.54 27.40
N GLU A 139 -4.62 -0.43 28.69
CA GLU A 139 -3.92 0.73 29.27
C GLU A 139 -2.47 0.79 28.79
N THR A 140 -1.77 -0.33 28.82
CA THR A 140 -0.40 -0.44 28.31
C THR A 140 -0.33 -0.05 26.82
N PHE A 141 -1.27 -0.48 26.02
CA PHE A 141 -1.32 -0.11 24.61
C PHE A 141 -1.46 1.41 24.42
N TRP A 142 -2.47 2.04 25.04
CA TRP A 142 -2.73 3.46 24.80
C TRP A 142 -1.79 4.42 25.52
N LYS A 143 -1.34 4.05 26.73
CA LYS A 143 -0.51 4.94 27.57
C LYS A 143 0.98 4.76 27.34
N ILE A 144 1.43 3.59 26.86
CA ILE A 144 2.85 3.27 26.71
C ILE A 144 3.19 3.00 25.23
N THR A 145 2.54 2.00 24.62
CA THR A 145 2.91 1.55 23.26
C THR A 145 2.68 2.65 22.23
N VAL A 146 1.50 3.24 22.17
CA VAL A 146 1.17 4.28 21.17
C VAL A 146 2.05 5.52 21.30
N PRO A 147 2.29 6.09 22.48
CA PRO A 147 3.24 7.21 22.62
C PRO A 147 4.67 6.85 22.20
N MET A 148 5.14 5.65 22.54
CA MET A 148 6.50 5.22 22.18
C MET A 148 6.70 5.01 20.67
N ILE A 149 5.67 4.55 19.96
CA ILE A 149 5.73 4.40 18.49
C ILE A 149 5.28 5.65 17.74
N SER A 150 4.95 6.74 18.43
CA SER A 150 4.47 7.98 17.80
C SER A 150 5.42 8.53 16.72
N PRO A 151 6.76 8.44 16.81
CA PRO A 151 7.64 8.82 15.71
C PRO A 151 7.43 7.95 14.46
N MET A 152 7.10 6.65 14.63
CA MET A 152 6.80 5.76 13.51
C MET A 152 5.44 6.07 12.88
N ILE A 153 4.48 6.59 13.66
CA ILE A 153 3.20 7.08 13.12
C ILE A 153 3.46 8.25 12.16
N LEU A 154 4.33 9.18 12.53
CA LEU A 154 4.70 10.30 11.66
C LEU A 154 5.37 9.82 10.38
N VAL A 155 6.36 8.92 10.48
CA VAL A 155 7.05 8.35 9.31
C VAL A 155 6.05 7.65 8.38
N ASN A 156 5.16 6.83 8.93
CA ASN A 156 4.13 6.14 8.16
C ASN A 156 3.12 7.08 7.51
N ALA A 157 2.74 8.15 8.19
CA ALA A 157 1.84 9.16 7.63
C ALA A 157 2.49 9.85 6.43
N VAL A 158 3.75 10.27 6.55
CA VAL A 158 4.50 10.88 5.44
C VAL A 158 4.64 9.90 4.27
N TYR A 159 5.02 8.65 4.56
CA TYR A 159 5.13 7.60 3.54
C TYR A 159 3.79 7.39 2.82
N THR A 160 2.68 7.29 3.57
CA THR A 160 1.34 7.08 2.98
C THR A 160 0.92 8.25 2.09
N VAL A 161 1.27 9.49 2.47
CA VAL A 161 1.01 10.67 1.62
C VAL A 161 1.81 10.57 0.33
N ILE A 162 3.12 10.29 0.41
CA ILE A 162 3.97 10.14 -0.78
C ILE A 162 3.42 9.01 -1.68
N ASP A 163 3.13 7.85 -1.12
CA ASP A 163 2.58 6.71 -1.85
C ASP A 163 1.27 7.05 -2.56
N ALA A 164 0.35 7.74 -1.89
CA ALA A 164 -0.93 8.15 -2.47
C ALA A 164 -0.76 9.13 -3.64
N PHE A 165 0.18 10.06 -3.55
CA PHE A 165 0.42 11.04 -4.60
C PHE A 165 1.25 10.51 -5.76
N THR A 166 2.09 9.50 -5.55
CA THR A 166 2.95 8.89 -6.59
C THR A 166 2.36 7.63 -7.21
N SER A 167 1.23 7.14 -6.69
CA SER A 167 0.55 5.95 -7.19
C SER A 167 0.14 6.08 -8.66
N SER A 168 0.28 5.00 -9.41
CA SER A 168 -0.21 4.91 -10.79
C SER A 168 -1.74 5.05 -10.91
N SER A 169 -2.47 4.73 -9.84
CA SER A 169 -3.92 4.92 -9.76
C SER A 169 -4.34 6.37 -9.47
N ASN A 170 -3.40 7.32 -9.39
CA ASN A 170 -3.71 8.72 -9.16
C ASN A 170 -4.12 9.40 -10.47
N ASP A 171 -5.36 9.90 -10.54
CA ASP A 171 -5.94 10.51 -11.73
C ASP A 171 -5.12 11.70 -12.24
N VAL A 172 -4.49 12.47 -11.35
CA VAL A 172 -3.65 13.63 -11.72
C VAL A 172 -2.39 13.15 -12.43
N MET A 173 -1.74 12.11 -11.91
CA MET A 173 -0.56 11.51 -12.55
C MET A 173 -0.92 10.90 -13.90
N ALA A 174 -2.05 10.19 -13.99
CA ALA A 174 -2.55 9.63 -15.24
C ALA A 174 -2.82 10.75 -16.28
N TYR A 175 -3.42 11.86 -15.84
CA TYR A 175 -3.67 13.01 -16.72
C TYR A 175 -2.37 13.66 -17.22
N ILE A 176 -1.39 13.88 -16.34
CA ILE A 176 -0.07 14.41 -16.70
C ILE A 176 0.60 13.52 -17.76
N ASN A 177 0.56 12.19 -17.59
CA ASN A 177 1.09 11.23 -18.55
C ASN A 177 0.34 11.29 -19.89
N THR A 178 -0.98 11.46 -19.87
CA THR A 178 -1.78 11.63 -21.08
C THR A 178 -1.42 12.91 -21.83
N VAL A 179 -1.14 14.01 -21.12
CA VAL A 179 -0.68 15.27 -21.73
C VAL A 179 0.73 15.10 -22.31
N TYR A 180 1.62 14.40 -21.60
CA TYR A 180 2.97 14.11 -22.06
C TYR A 180 2.97 13.33 -23.39
N SER A 181 2.08 12.39 -23.57
CA SER A 181 1.98 11.54 -24.77
C SER A 181 1.43 12.29 -26.00
N LYS A 182 0.91 13.51 -25.83
CA LYS A 182 0.41 14.34 -26.95
C LYS A 182 1.56 15.07 -27.64
N ALA A 183 1.46 15.24 -28.94
CA ALA A 183 2.44 16.00 -29.72
C ALA A 183 2.58 17.45 -29.17
N GLY A 184 3.79 17.83 -28.76
CA GLY A 184 4.07 19.11 -28.14
C GLY A 184 3.70 19.24 -26.66
N GLY A 185 3.24 18.16 -26.01
CA GLY A 185 2.81 18.17 -24.61
C GLY A 185 3.93 18.22 -23.56
N ASN A 186 5.21 18.05 -23.98
CA ASN A 186 6.34 17.95 -23.06
C ASN A 186 6.50 19.17 -22.12
N VAL A 187 6.36 20.39 -22.67
CA VAL A 187 6.52 21.62 -21.88
C VAL A 187 5.35 21.79 -20.90
N LEU A 188 4.14 21.49 -21.37
CA LEU A 188 2.94 21.60 -20.54
C LEU A 188 2.93 20.54 -19.43
N SER A 189 3.24 19.30 -19.76
CA SER A 189 3.34 18.20 -18.76
C SER A 189 4.44 18.46 -17.73
N ALA A 190 5.59 19.01 -18.14
CA ALA A 190 6.64 19.42 -17.22
C ALA A 190 6.17 20.52 -16.26
N ALA A 191 5.48 21.54 -16.76
CA ALA A 191 4.92 22.60 -15.92
C ALA A 191 3.88 22.04 -14.91
N MET A 192 3.00 21.16 -15.37
CA MET A 192 2.01 20.49 -14.50
C MET A 192 2.68 19.62 -13.44
N SER A 193 3.73 18.89 -13.80
CA SER A 193 4.51 18.07 -12.85
C SER A 193 5.17 18.93 -11.76
N TRP A 194 5.71 20.09 -12.13
CA TRP A 194 6.28 21.01 -11.15
C TRP A 194 5.23 21.59 -10.19
N MET A 195 4.07 22.00 -10.71
CA MET A 195 2.97 22.48 -9.87
C MET A 195 2.47 21.39 -8.91
N TYR A 196 2.33 20.16 -9.43
CA TYR A 196 1.93 19.02 -8.64
C TYR A 196 2.94 18.69 -7.55
N PHE A 197 4.23 18.70 -7.87
CA PHE A 197 5.32 18.48 -6.90
C PHE A 197 5.30 19.50 -5.75
N LEU A 198 5.11 20.79 -6.06
CA LEU A 198 4.99 21.82 -5.02
C LEU A 198 3.77 21.61 -4.13
N LEU A 199 2.64 21.18 -4.72
CA LEU A 199 1.44 20.83 -3.96
C LEU A 199 1.70 19.66 -3.01
N VAL A 200 2.37 18.60 -3.49
CA VAL A 200 2.72 17.43 -2.67
C VAL A 200 3.61 17.84 -1.50
N ILE A 201 4.65 18.66 -1.73
CA ILE A 201 5.53 19.16 -0.66
C ILE A 201 4.72 19.98 0.36
N ALA A 202 3.81 20.83 -0.09
CA ALA A 202 2.96 21.60 0.81
C ALA A 202 2.07 20.68 1.67
N CYS A 203 1.46 19.66 1.08
CA CYS A 203 0.67 18.68 1.81
C CYS A 203 1.51 17.91 2.85
N ILE A 204 2.71 17.45 2.47
CA ILE A 204 3.63 16.77 3.39
C ILE A 204 4.01 17.72 4.53
N GLY A 205 4.33 18.98 4.23
CA GLY A 205 4.66 19.98 5.24
C GLY A 205 3.54 20.20 6.27
N ILE A 206 2.29 20.26 5.81
CA ILE A 206 1.12 20.36 6.69
C ILE A 206 0.99 19.11 7.57
N VAL A 207 1.09 17.91 6.98
CA VAL A 207 0.97 16.64 7.73
C VAL A 207 2.07 16.53 8.79
N VAL A 208 3.32 16.85 8.42
CA VAL A 208 4.45 16.84 9.37
C VAL A 208 4.24 17.89 10.46
N ALA A 209 3.83 19.11 10.14
CA ALA A 209 3.59 20.15 11.13
C ALA A 209 2.50 19.77 12.14
N VAL A 210 1.40 19.18 11.66
CA VAL A 210 0.30 18.73 12.53
C VAL A 210 0.73 17.55 13.41
N LEU A 211 1.31 16.52 12.81
CA LEU A 211 1.67 15.30 13.56
C LEU A 211 2.87 15.52 14.48
N SER A 212 3.83 16.34 14.10
CA SER A 212 5.01 16.68 14.93
C SER A 212 4.60 17.28 16.29
N ALA A 213 3.46 17.97 16.36
CA ALA A 213 2.95 18.50 17.63
C ALA A 213 2.50 17.41 18.61
N PHE A 214 2.17 16.21 18.11
CA PHE A 214 1.71 15.07 18.90
C PHE A 214 2.77 13.98 19.10
N VAL A 215 3.92 14.09 18.46
CA VAL A 215 4.99 13.09 18.55
C VAL A 215 5.74 13.26 19.88
N PHE A 216 5.82 12.18 20.63
CA PHE A 216 6.60 12.09 21.84
C PHE A 216 8.04 11.68 21.51
N TYR A 217 8.99 12.61 21.71
CA TYR A 217 10.42 12.30 21.57
C TYR A 217 10.98 11.92 22.94
N GLN A 218 11.37 10.68 23.10
CA GLN A 218 12.12 10.25 24.27
C GLN A 218 13.53 10.85 24.19
N ARG A 219 13.80 11.93 24.96
CA ARG A 219 15.17 12.44 25.11
C ARG A 219 15.99 11.37 25.85
N ARG A 220 17.01 10.87 25.19
CA ARG A 220 18.13 10.20 25.86
C ARG A 220 19.01 11.31 26.45
N ASP A 221 18.93 11.51 27.76
CA ASP A 221 19.97 12.23 28.50
C ASP A 221 21.14 11.27 28.76
#